data_9bc3597e5db81382ae9ae1081bdc0e07
#
_entry.id   9bc3597e5db81382ae9ae1081bdc0e07
#
_cell.length_a   1.000
_cell.length_b   1.000
_cell.length_c   1.000
_cell.angle_alpha   90.00
_cell.angle_beta   90.00
_cell.angle_gamma   90.00
#
_symmetry.space_group_name_H-M   'P 1'
#
loop_
_entity.id
_entity.type
_entity.pdbx_description
1 polymer ?
#
loop_
_entity_poly.entity_id
_entity_poly.type
_entity_poly.pdbx_seq_one_letter_code
_entity_poly.pdbx_strand_id
1 'polypeptide(L)'
;MICFAGAASFAFTIGVAHADSQTLRFGVEASYPPFESKTPAGTLEGFDIDIGNAVCERVKMKCVWVENSFDGLIAALQARKFDAINSAMNITAKRKQAIDFTPPVYVMPIQMIAKRGSHLEPTPASLKDKRVGVLQGSTQEDYVRKHWASAGVQVVTYQSQDQIFADLSAGRLDGAVQEVQTAIDGFLAKPEGKDFDFAGAPLTDPSTLGEGTGIGLRKDDAALKAKVVAALDSLKKDGTLSQLSQKYFKRDIIAK
;
A
#
# COMPACT_ATOMS: atom_id res chain seq x y z
N MET A 1 78.91 16.96 26.89
CA MET A 1 77.67 16.23 27.32
C MET A 1 76.53 17.10 26.86
N ILE A 2 75.93 16.74 25.70
CA ILE A 2 74.85 17.53 25.07
C ILE A 2 73.62 16.58 25.07
N CYS A 3 72.61 16.97 25.88
CA CYS A 3 71.34 16.24 25.92
C CYS A 3 70.41 16.76 24.80
N PHE A 4 70.05 15.91 23.85
CA PHE A 4 68.96 16.14 22.91
C PHE A 4 67.63 15.71 23.54
N ALA A 5 66.74 16.68 23.72
CA ALA A 5 65.33 16.40 24.09
C ALA A 5 64.52 16.24 22.80
N GLY A 6 64.06 15.01 22.53
CA GLY A 6 63.15 14.72 21.41
C GLY A 6 61.70 15.03 21.78
N ALA A 7 61.09 16.00 21.11
CA ALA A 7 59.66 16.27 21.22
C ALA A 7 58.85 15.29 20.31
N ALA A 8 58.10 14.37 20.90
CA ALA A 8 57.18 13.48 20.16
C ALA A 8 55.85 14.24 19.90
N SER A 9 55.60 14.64 18.65
CA SER A 9 54.32 15.18 18.21
C SER A 9 53.32 14.04 17.99
N PHE A 10 52.31 13.95 18.85
CA PHE A 10 51.16 13.09 18.67
C PHE A 10 50.20 13.76 17.66
N ALA A 11 50.11 13.27 16.45
CA ALA A 11 49.10 13.64 15.47
C ALA A 11 47.77 12.94 15.82
N PHE A 12 46.80 13.71 16.31
CA PHE A 12 45.43 13.24 16.48
C PHE A 12 44.76 13.19 15.10
N THR A 13 44.59 12.01 14.51
CA THR A 13 43.74 11.81 13.33
C THR A 13 42.31 11.78 13.78
N ILE A 14 41.57 12.90 13.53
CA ILE A 14 40.11 12.95 13.65
C ILE A 14 39.57 12.08 12.53
N GLY A 15 39.23 10.83 12.85
CA GLY A 15 38.47 9.97 11.95
C GLY A 15 37.08 10.58 11.75
N VAL A 16 36.81 11.10 10.54
CA VAL A 16 35.47 11.46 10.10
C VAL A 16 34.70 10.13 10.00
N ALA A 17 33.90 9.81 11.01
CA ALA A 17 32.94 8.72 10.92
C ALA A 17 31.96 9.06 9.79
N HIS A 18 32.14 8.47 8.61
CA HIS A 18 31.11 8.40 7.62
C HIS A 18 29.98 7.61 8.27
N ALA A 19 28.92 8.31 8.67
CA ALA A 19 27.66 7.66 8.99
C ALA A 19 27.18 7.00 7.71
N ASP A 20 27.40 5.69 7.60
CA ASP A 20 26.77 4.88 6.54
C ASP A 20 25.28 5.12 6.64
N SER A 21 24.70 5.83 5.67
CA SER A 21 23.27 6.14 5.67
C SER A 21 22.52 4.80 5.55
N GLN A 22 22.00 4.32 6.67
CA GLN A 22 21.21 3.10 6.68
C GLN A 22 20.12 3.21 5.61
N THR A 23 19.87 2.13 4.90
CA THR A 23 18.84 2.06 3.87
C THR A 23 17.57 1.47 4.47
N LEU A 24 16.41 2.07 4.19
CA LEU A 24 15.09 1.49 4.46
C LEU A 24 14.47 1.07 3.13
N ARG A 25 14.29 -0.23 2.97
CA ARG A 25 13.73 -0.82 1.76
C ARG A 25 12.24 -1.07 1.97
N PHE A 26 11.39 -0.47 1.11
CA PHE A 26 9.95 -0.70 1.09
C PHE A 26 9.57 -1.66 -0.03
N GLY A 27 8.79 -2.70 0.27
CA GLY A 27 8.10 -3.53 -0.71
C GLY A 27 6.81 -2.87 -1.16
N VAL A 28 6.56 -2.88 -2.47
CA VAL A 28 5.41 -2.24 -3.12
C VAL A 28 4.91 -3.04 -4.33
N GLU A 29 3.59 -3.05 -4.56
CA GLU A 29 2.96 -3.44 -5.82
C GLU A 29 2.65 -2.14 -6.58
N ALA A 30 3.12 -2.00 -7.83
CA ALA A 30 3.21 -0.69 -8.49
C ALA A 30 2.15 -0.48 -9.59
N SER A 31 0.90 -0.97 -9.37
CA SER A 31 -0.22 -0.76 -10.30
C SER A 31 -1.54 -0.36 -9.61
N TYR A 32 -1.45 0.38 -8.51
CA TYR A 32 -2.60 0.74 -7.67
C TYR A 32 -2.74 2.26 -7.45
N PRO A 33 -2.97 3.05 -8.53
CA PRO A 33 -3.10 4.50 -8.42
C PRO A 33 -4.33 4.88 -7.58
N PRO A 34 -4.27 6.00 -6.83
CA PRO A 34 -3.16 6.95 -6.70
C PRO A 34 -2.22 6.63 -5.54
N PHE A 35 -2.31 5.42 -4.95
CA PHE A 35 -1.47 5.02 -3.81
C PHE A 35 -0.04 4.71 -4.25
N GLU A 36 0.12 3.85 -5.24
CA GLU A 36 1.39 3.49 -5.87
C GLU A 36 1.19 3.14 -7.35
N SER A 37 1.99 3.72 -8.21
CA SER A 37 1.99 3.47 -9.64
C SER A 37 3.31 3.85 -10.29
N LYS A 38 3.45 3.57 -11.57
CA LYS A 38 4.59 4.00 -12.37
C LYS A 38 4.20 5.13 -13.31
N THR A 39 5.06 6.14 -13.37
CA THR A 39 5.02 7.10 -14.47
C THR A 39 5.36 6.41 -15.81
N PRO A 40 5.07 7.03 -16.96
CA PRO A 40 5.53 6.53 -18.26
C PRO A 40 7.06 6.36 -18.35
N ALA A 41 7.83 7.08 -17.53
CA ALA A 41 9.29 6.93 -17.43
C ALA A 41 9.72 5.78 -16.52
N GLY A 42 8.78 5.02 -15.92
CA GLY A 42 9.06 3.89 -15.02
C GLY A 42 9.40 4.29 -13.58
N THR A 43 9.28 5.56 -13.22
CA THR A 43 9.52 6.02 -11.84
C THR A 43 8.28 5.77 -10.99
N LEU A 44 8.48 5.27 -9.75
CA LEU A 44 7.39 5.11 -8.81
C LEU A 44 6.87 6.45 -8.30
N GLU A 45 5.55 6.56 -8.25
CA GLU A 45 4.83 7.73 -7.73
C GLU A 45 3.57 7.27 -6.98
N GLY A 46 3.02 8.15 -6.14
CA GLY A 46 1.77 7.90 -5.46
C GLY A 46 1.80 8.30 -3.98
N PHE A 47 0.65 8.18 -3.35
CA PHE A 47 0.46 8.59 -1.96
C PHE A 47 1.32 7.79 -0.98
N ASP A 48 1.36 6.46 -1.13
CA ASP A 48 2.18 5.59 -0.28
C ASP A 48 3.68 5.79 -0.57
N ILE A 49 4.03 6.07 -1.83
CA ILE A 49 5.42 6.41 -2.19
C ILE A 49 5.86 7.69 -1.47
N ASP A 50 5.04 8.73 -1.50
CA ASP A 50 5.35 10.01 -0.84
C ASP A 50 5.39 9.84 0.69
N ILE A 51 4.48 9.05 1.29
CA ILE A 51 4.52 8.73 2.73
C ILE A 51 5.83 8.01 3.09
N GLY A 52 6.19 6.96 2.33
CA GLY A 52 7.41 6.20 2.58
C GLY A 52 8.67 7.07 2.46
N ASN A 53 8.74 7.94 1.45
CA ASN A 53 9.84 8.88 1.29
C ASN A 53 9.91 9.87 2.46
N ALA A 54 8.77 10.43 2.92
CA ALA A 54 8.71 11.29 4.09
C ALA A 54 9.14 10.57 5.39
N VAL A 55 8.76 9.29 5.54
CA VAL A 55 9.24 8.45 6.66
C VAL A 55 10.75 8.29 6.60
N CYS A 56 11.32 7.94 5.43
CA CYS A 56 12.77 7.80 5.27
C CYS A 56 13.53 9.08 5.62
N GLU A 57 13.04 10.23 5.17
CA GLU A 57 13.62 11.54 5.49
C GLU A 57 13.60 11.78 7.01
N ARG A 58 12.47 11.49 7.66
CA ARG A 58 12.29 11.69 9.09
C ARG A 58 13.21 10.80 9.95
N VAL A 59 13.43 9.55 9.51
CA VAL A 59 14.35 8.61 10.20
C VAL A 59 15.81 8.76 9.74
N LYS A 60 16.09 9.66 8.77
CA LYS A 60 17.42 9.91 8.18
C LYS A 60 18.03 8.66 7.55
N MET A 61 17.22 7.88 6.83
CA MET A 61 17.63 6.70 6.08
C MET A 61 17.41 6.93 4.58
N LYS A 62 18.20 6.25 3.73
CA LYS A 62 17.97 6.25 2.29
C LYS A 62 16.75 5.37 1.97
N CYS A 63 15.77 5.91 1.26
CA CYS A 63 14.64 5.12 0.74
C CYS A 63 15.05 4.29 -0.48
N VAL A 64 14.63 3.03 -0.49
CA VAL A 64 14.71 2.13 -1.65
C VAL A 64 13.38 1.42 -1.78
N TRP A 65 12.82 1.39 -2.98
CA TRP A 65 11.58 0.70 -3.29
C TRP A 65 11.87 -0.59 -4.04
N VAL A 66 11.24 -1.68 -3.61
CA VAL A 66 11.40 -3.03 -4.18
C VAL A 66 10.01 -3.51 -4.64
N GLU A 67 9.86 -3.63 -5.94
CA GLU A 67 8.59 -4.08 -6.53
C GLU A 67 8.39 -5.59 -6.32
N ASN A 68 7.16 -5.95 -6.03
CA ASN A 68 6.71 -7.34 -5.94
C ASN A 68 5.21 -7.41 -6.25
N SER A 69 4.70 -8.61 -6.59
CA SER A 69 3.25 -8.82 -6.61
C SER A 69 2.64 -8.66 -5.21
N PHE A 70 1.41 -8.16 -5.12
CA PHE A 70 0.76 -7.86 -3.85
C PHE A 70 0.66 -9.10 -2.93
N ASP A 71 0.24 -10.23 -3.49
CA ASP A 71 0.12 -11.52 -2.78
C ASP A 71 1.46 -12.05 -2.24
N GLY A 72 2.57 -11.68 -2.89
CA GLY A 72 3.92 -12.04 -2.50
C GLY A 72 4.58 -11.14 -1.46
N LEU A 73 4.02 -9.95 -1.16
CA LEU A 73 4.68 -8.95 -0.29
C LEU A 73 5.00 -9.48 1.11
N ILE A 74 4.06 -10.16 1.77
CA ILE A 74 4.29 -10.67 3.14
C ILE A 74 5.39 -11.73 3.17
N ALA A 75 5.37 -12.67 2.23
CA ALA A 75 6.40 -13.70 2.14
C ALA A 75 7.79 -13.10 1.82
N ALA A 76 7.85 -12.09 0.94
CA ALA A 76 9.08 -11.40 0.61
C ALA A 76 9.63 -10.57 1.79
N LEU A 77 8.76 -9.95 2.61
CA LEU A 77 9.14 -9.28 3.85
C LEU A 77 9.76 -10.26 4.85
N GLN A 78 9.12 -11.42 5.06
CA GLN A 78 9.63 -12.47 5.92
C GLN A 78 10.97 -13.02 5.41
N ALA A 79 11.14 -13.14 4.09
CA ALA A 79 12.41 -13.53 3.45
C ALA A 79 13.46 -12.40 3.42
N ARG A 80 13.22 -11.24 4.08
CA ARG A 80 14.14 -10.09 4.18
C ARG A 80 14.53 -9.48 2.83
N LYS A 81 13.70 -9.61 1.80
CA LYS A 81 13.93 -8.94 0.51
C LYS A 81 13.84 -7.41 0.64
N PHE A 82 13.02 -6.95 1.58
CA PHE A 82 12.88 -5.55 2.01
C PHE A 82 12.57 -5.50 3.52
N ASP A 83 12.43 -4.30 4.08
CA ASP A 83 12.38 -4.09 5.52
C ASP A 83 10.99 -3.74 6.02
N ALA A 84 10.16 -3.16 5.15
CA ALA A 84 8.77 -2.80 5.43
C ALA A 84 7.93 -2.94 4.16
N ILE A 85 6.60 -3.06 4.29
CA ILE A 85 5.63 -3.02 3.19
C ILE A 85 4.89 -1.69 3.29
N ASN A 86 4.88 -0.91 2.21
CA ASN A 86 4.02 0.26 2.06
C ASN A 86 3.36 0.20 0.68
N SER A 87 2.14 -0.33 0.61
CA SER A 87 1.45 -0.71 -0.62
C SER A 87 -0.04 -0.93 -0.36
N ALA A 88 -0.74 0.09 0.04
CA ALA A 88 -2.17 0.11 0.36
C ALA A 88 -2.64 -1.12 1.18
N MET A 89 -1.76 -1.65 2.05
CA MET A 89 -2.00 -2.92 2.74
C MET A 89 -2.88 -2.74 3.96
N ASN A 90 -4.14 -3.17 3.87
CA ASN A 90 -5.10 -3.15 4.98
C ASN A 90 -4.63 -4.03 6.15
N ILE A 91 -4.80 -3.51 7.36
CA ILE A 91 -4.49 -4.18 8.62
C ILE A 91 -5.61 -5.16 8.96
N THR A 92 -5.32 -6.47 8.94
CA THR A 92 -6.30 -7.51 9.33
C THR A 92 -5.73 -8.43 10.39
N ALA A 93 -6.63 -9.09 11.16
CA ALA A 93 -6.24 -10.10 12.13
C ALA A 93 -5.44 -11.25 11.49
N LYS A 94 -5.82 -11.67 10.28
CA LYS A 94 -5.13 -12.69 9.49
C LYS A 94 -3.68 -12.28 9.20
N ARG A 95 -3.45 -11.07 8.69
CA ARG A 95 -2.11 -10.54 8.37
C ARG A 95 -1.27 -10.32 9.62
N LYS A 96 -1.89 -9.86 10.73
CA LYS A 96 -1.23 -9.72 12.04
C LYS A 96 -0.68 -11.04 12.60
N GLN A 97 -1.15 -12.20 12.14
CA GLN A 97 -0.55 -13.49 12.51
C GLN A 97 0.85 -13.67 11.91
N ALA A 98 1.08 -13.17 10.71
CA ALA A 98 2.32 -13.34 9.97
C ALA A 98 3.33 -12.20 10.16
N ILE A 99 2.85 -10.95 10.18
CA ILE A 99 3.67 -9.73 10.27
C ILE A 99 3.10 -8.79 11.32
N ASP A 100 3.86 -7.75 11.64
CA ASP A 100 3.42 -6.64 12.47
C ASP A 100 3.03 -5.43 11.63
N PHE A 101 2.34 -4.46 12.20
CA PHE A 101 1.91 -3.23 11.54
C PHE A 101 2.15 -2.00 12.42
N THR A 102 2.26 -0.85 11.78
CA THR A 102 2.04 0.44 12.45
C THR A 102 0.56 0.56 12.85
N PRO A 103 0.17 1.53 13.68
CA PRO A 103 -1.22 1.99 13.73
C PRO A 103 -1.73 2.35 12.31
N PRO A 104 -3.05 2.36 12.07
CA PRO A 104 -3.59 2.78 10.79
C PRO A 104 -3.09 4.18 10.41
N VAL A 105 -2.59 4.30 9.18
CA VAL A 105 -2.14 5.59 8.62
C VAL A 105 -3.32 6.30 7.97
N TYR A 106 -4.14 5.56 7.23
CA TYR A 106 -5.34 6.09 6.56
C TYR A 106 -6.45 5.04 6.41
N VAL A 107 -7.63 5.51 6.03
CA VAL A 107 -8.79 4.65 5.77
C VAL A 107 -9.38 5.02 4.41
N MET A 108 -9.62 4.00 3.56
CA MET A 108 -10.27 4.17 2.26
C MET A 108 -11.43 3.18 2.12
N PRO A 109 -12.64 3.63 1.71
CA PRO A 109 -13.75 2.74 1.44
C PRO A 109 -13.43 1.79 0.28
N ILE A 110 -13.98 0.58 0.34
CA ILE A 110 -13.91 -0.44 -0.70
C ILE A 110 -15.30 -0.56 -1.33
N GLN A 111 -15.36 -0.57 -2.66
CA GLN A 111 -16.62 -0.63 -3.37
C GLN A 111 -16.49 -1.41 -4.68
N MET A 112 -17.59 -1.98 -5.13
CA MET A 112 -17.69 -2.63 -6.44
C MET A 112 -17.93 -1.59 -7.53
N ILE A 113 -17.34 -1.80 -8.71
CA ILE A 113 -17.72 -1.12 -9.95
C ILE A 113 -18.28 -2.13 -10.93
N ALA A 114 -19.23 -1.67 -11.77
CA ALA A 114 -19.84 -2.46 -12.83
C ALA A 114 -20.27 -1.56 -13.99
N LYS A 115 -20.69 -2.15 -15.09
CA LYS A 115 -21.17 -1.41 -16.25
C LYS A 115 -22.46 -0.65 -15.90
N ARG A 116 -22.56 0.62 -16.33
CA ARG A 116 -23.78 1.44 -16.16
C ARG A 116 -24.99 0.73 -16.75
N GLY A 117 -26.11 0.76 -16.04
CA GLY A 117 -27.34 0.08 -16.47
C GLY A 117 -27.32 -1.45 -16.32
N SER A 118 -26.28 -2.05 -15.76
CA SER A 118 -26.25 -3.49 -15.44
C SER A 118 -27.19 -3.85 -14.28
N HIS A 119 -27.57 -2.88 -13.46
CA HIS A 119 -28.37 -3.06 -12.23
C HIS A 119 -27.76 -4.08 -11.25
N LEU A 120 -26.46 -4.28 -11.32
CA LEU A 120 -25.74 -5.16 -10.40
C LEU A 120 -25.60 -4.48 -9.03
N GLU A 121 -25.89 -5.24 -7.98
CA GLU A 121 -25.70 -4.85 -6.60
C GLU A 121 -24.64 -5.76 -5.96
N PRO A 122 -23.86 -5.27 -4.97
CA PRO A 122 -22.83 -6.06 -4.30
C PRO A 122 -23.46 -7.06 -3.30
N THR A 123 -24.33 -7.91 -3.82
CA THR A 123 -25.05 -8.94 -3.04
C THR A 123 -24.92 -10.31 -3.70
N PRO A 124 -24.89 -11.40 -2.91
CA PRO A 124 -24.83 -12.76 -3.43
C PRO A 124 -25.89 -13.06 -4.49
N ALA A 125 -27.14 -12.58 -4.28
CA ALA A 125 -28.25 -12.85 -5.18
C ALA A 125 -28.08 -12.12 -6.54
N SER A 126 -27.67 -10.86 -6.53
CA SER A 126 -27.47 -10.07 -7.75
C SER A 126 -26.26 -10.54 -8.56
N LEU A 127 -25.24 -11.08 -7.88
CA LEU A 127 -23.98 -11.50 -8.48
C LEU A 127 -23.90 -13.00 -8.81
N LYS A 128 -25.00 -13.77 -8.60
CA LYS A 128 -25.03 -15.18 -8.97
C LYS A 128 -24.64 -15.37 -10.43
N ASP A 129 -23.75 -16.32 -10.70
CA ASP A 129 -23.19 -16.65 -12.02
C ASP A 129 -22.41 -15.49 -12.69
N LYS A 130 -22.11 -14.40 -11.96
CA LYS A 130 -21.31 -13.27 -12.44
C LYS A 130 -19.84 -13.46 -12.12
N ARG A 131 -18.99 -12.90 -12.98
CA ARG A 131 -17.52 -12.88 -12.84
C ARG A 131 -17.11 -11.58 -12.16
N VAL A 132 -16.53 -11.69 -10.96
CA VAL A 132 -16.08 -10.55 -10.16
C VAL A 132 -14.56 -10.59 -10.06
N GLY A 133 -13.90 -9.54 -10.58
CA GLY A 133 -12.45 -9.37 -10.55
C GLY A 133 -11.97 -8.79 -9.23
N VAL A 134 -10.90 -9.36 -8.69
CA VAL A 134 -10.23 -8.91 -7.46
C VAL A 134 -8.72 -9.08 -7.57
N LEU A 135 -7.96 -8.23 -6.88
CA LEU A 135 -6.51 -8.38 -6.78
C LEU A 135 -6.17 -9.57 -5.89
N GLN A 136 -5.31 -10.46 -6.35
CA GLN A 136 -4.90 -11.66 -5.62
C GLN A 136 -4.24 -11.31 -4.28
N GLY A 137 -4.62 -12.01 -3.21
CA GLY A 137 -4.11 -11.79 -1.85
C GLY A 137 -4.67 -10.55 -1.15
N SER A 138 -5.61 -9.83 -1.80
CA SER A 138 -6.24 -8.65 -1.22
C SER A 138 -7.35 -8.99 -0.21
N THR A 139 -7.74 -8.02 0.59
CA THR A 139 -8.92 -8.12 1.47
C THR A 139 -10.21 -8.16 0.68
N GLN A 140 -10.22 -7.59 -0.51
CA GLN A 140 -11.33 -7.65 -1.47
C GLN A 140 -11.55 -9.08 -1.95
N GLU A 141 -10.47 -9.83 -2.26
CA GLU A 141 -10.57 -11.25 -2.58
C GLU A 141 -11.13 -12.05 -1.40
N ASP A 142 -10.59 -11.87 -0.19
CA ASP A 142 -11.07 -12.55 1.01
C ASP A 142 -12.56 -12.26 1.25
N TYR A 143 -13.00 -11.00 1.04
CA TYR A 143 -14.41 -10.58 1.18
C TYR A 143 -15.31 -11.29 0.15
N VAL A 144 -14.98 -11.21 -1.13
CA VAL A 144 -15.79 -11.79 -2.22
C VAL A 144 -15.89 -13.31 -2.05
N ARG A 145 -14.80 -13.99 -1.71
CA ARG A 145 -14.80 -15.42 -1.44
C ARG A 145 -15.68 -15.78 -0.26
N LYS A 146 -15.56 -15.05 0.85
CA LYS A 146 -16.31 -15.31 2.09
C LYS A 146 -17.82 -15.09 1.91
N HIS A 147 -18.19 -13.99 1.26
CA HIS A 147 -19.58 -13.55 1.25
C HIS A 147 -20.36 -13.94 -0.01
N TRP A 148 -19.68 -14.14 -1.15
CA TRP A 148 -20.36 -14.29 -2.44
C TRP A 148 -20.08 -15.62 -3.17
N ALA A 149 -18.94 -16.26 -2.95
CA ALA A 149 -18.56 -17.45 -3.72
C ALA A 149 -19.55 -18.62 -3.54
N SER A 150 -20.08 -18.85 -2.33
CA SER A 150 -21.06 -19.91 -2.05
C SER A 150 -22.40 -19.75 -2.77
N ALA A 151 -22.71 -18.53 -3.23
CA ALA A 151 -23.91 -18.24 -4.01
C ALA A 151 -23.72 -18.39 -5.53
N GLY A 152 -22.56 -18.90 -5.97
CA GLY A 152 -22.27 -19.12 -7.39
C GLY A 152 -21.56 -17.96 -8.08
N VAL A 153 -21.05 -16.95 -7.32
CA VAL A 153 -20.23 -15.88 -7.88
C VAL A 153 -18.86 -16.44 -8.30
N GLN A 154 -18.47 -16.17 -9.54
CA GLN A 154 -17.16 -16.58 -10.07
C GLN A 154 -16.12 -15.52 -9.67
N VAL A 155 -15.27 -15.86 -8.69
CA VAL A 155 -14.19 -14.98 -8.23
C VAL A 155 -12.98 -15.14 -9.15
N VAL A 156 -12.64 -14.08 -9.87
CA VAL A 156 -11.50 -14.05 -10.81
C VAL A 156 -10.38 -13.22 -10.21
N THR A 157 -9.24 -13.84 -9.93
CA THR A 157 -8.08 -13.19 -9.30
C THR A 157 -7.04 -12.78 -10.33
N TYR A 158 -6.42 -11.62 -10.11
CA TYR A 158 -5.42 -11.02 -10.97
C TYR A 158 -4.17 -10.60 -10.20
N GLN A 159 -3.02 -10.58 -10.89
CA GLN A 159 -1.74 -10.18 -10.30
C GLN A 159 -1.58 -8.65 -10.21
N SER A 160 -2.37 -7.87 -10.98
CA SER A 160 -2.35 -6.42 -10.94
C SER A 160 -3.74 -5.82 -11.16
N GLN A 161 -3.94 -4.61 -10.64
CA GLN A 161 -5.20 -3.89 -10.82
C GLN A 161 -5.46 -3.51 -12.28
N ASP A 162 -4.41 -3.22 -13.05
CA ASP A 162 -4.53 -2.89 -14.48
C ASP A 162 -5.13 -4.05 -15.28
N GLN A 163 -4.78 -5.30 -14.95
CA GLN A 163 -5.38 -6.48 -15.59
C GLN A 163 -6.88 -6.58 -15.30
N ILE A 164 -7.30 -6.26 -14.07
CA ILE A 164 -8.73 -6.24 -13.70
C ILE A 164 -9.47 -5.21 -14.54
N PHE A 165 -8.95 -4.00 -14.65
CA PHE A 165 -9.58 -2.93 -15.45
C PHE A 165 -9.62 -3.25 -16.94
N ALA A 166 -8.56 -3.85 -17.48
CA ALA A 166 -8.52 -4.31 -18.87
C ALA A 166 -9.59 -5.38 -19.15
N ASP A 167 -9.76 -6.36 -18.26
CA ASP A 167 -10.76 -7.41 -18.41
C ASP A 167 -12.19 -6.92 -18.16
N LEU A 168 -12.37 -5.97 -17.25
CA LEU A 168 -13.67 -5.33 -17.02
C LEU A 168 -14.11 -4.53 -18.26
N SER A 169 -13.25 -3.70 -18.82
CA SER A 169 -13.57 -2.90 -20.03
C SER A 169 -13.81 -3.77 -21.26
N ALA A 170 -13.13 -4.91 -21.35
CA ALA A 170 -13.33 -5.89 -22.42
C ALA A 170 -14.58 -6.80 -22.24
N GLY A 171 -15.34 -6.64 -21.15
CA GLY A 171 -16.54 -7.44 -20.85
C GLY A 171 -16.22 -8.88 -20.42
N ARG A 172 -14.98 -9.18 -20.04
CA ARG A 172 -14.59 -10.47 -19.48
C ARG A 172 -14.93 -10.60 -17.99
N LEU A 173 -15.20 -9.47 -17.33
CA LEU A 173 -15.73 -9.37 -15.97
C LEU A 173 -17.08 -8.66 -16.00
N ASP A 174 -17.95 -8.99 -15.04
CA ASP A 174 -19.24 -8.34 -14.83
C ASP A 174 -19.12 -7.23 -13.76
N GLY A 175 -18.14 -7.34 -12.87
CA GLY A 175 -17.81 -6.32 -11.86
C GLY A 175 -16.38 -6.49 -11.33
N ALA A 176 -15.90 -5.49 -10.60
CA ALA A 176 -14.61 -5.52 -9.93
C ALA A 176 -14.69 -4.83 -8.56
N VAL A 177 -13.89 -5.30 -7.60
CA VAL A 177 -13.88 -4.76 -6.23
C VAL A 177 -12.49 -4.26 -5.87
N GLN A 178 -12.40 -2.98 -5.50
CA GLN A 178 -11.17 -2.28 -5.12
C GLN A 178 -11.47 -1.10 -4.21
N GLU A 179 -10.47 -0.39 -3.75
CA GLU A 179 -10.64 0.90 -3.07
C GLU A 179 -11.30 1.92 -4.02
N VAL A 180 -12.16 2.77 -3.43
CA VAL A 180 -12.94 3.78 -4.17
C VAL A 180 -12.04 4.68 -5.00
N GLN A 181 -10.91 5.15 -4.44
CA GLN A 181 -10.06 6.07 -5.17
C GLN A 181 -9.30 5.39 -6.32
N THR A 182 -8.88 4.14 -6.13
CA THR A 182 -8.27 3.35 -7.22
C THR A 182 -9.26 3.13 -8.38
N ALA A 183 -10.54 2.90 -8.05
CA ALA A 183 -11.57 2.84 -9.10
C ALA A 183 -11.69 4.17 -9.86
N ILE A 184 -11.68 5.30 -9.15
CA ILE A 184 -11.82 6.64 -9.76
C ILE A 184 -10.60 6.92 -10.65
N ASP A 185 -9.39 6.95 -10.08
CA ASP A 185 -8.20 7.44 -10.77
C ASP A 185 -7.61 6.39 -11.72
N GLY A 186 -7.76 5.11 -11.37
CA GLY A 186 -7.28 4.00 -12.19
C GLY A 186 -8.15 3.67 -13.38
N PHE A 187 -9.47 3.98 -13.32
CA PHE A 187 -10.40 3.51 -14.33
C PHE A 187 -11.54 4.49 -14.66
N LEU A 188 -12.40 4.87 -13.70
CA LEU A 188 -13.64 5.61 -14.00
C LEU A 188 -13.40 7.00 -14.61
N ALA A 189 -12.30 7.66 -14.27
CA ALA A 189 -11.92 8.95 -14.85
C ALA A 189 -11.25 8.83 -16.24
N LYS A 190 -10.95 7.60 -16.69
CA LYS A 190 -10.31 7.35 -17.99
C LYS A 190 -11.34 7.04 -19.08
N PRO A 191 -11.00 7.19 -20.37
CA PRO A 191 -11.92 6.93 -21.48
C PRO A 191 -12.54 5.52 -21.45
N GLU A 192 -11.78 4.49 -21.06
CA GLU A 192 -12.23 3.11 -20.97
C GLU A 192 -13.22 2.85 -19.82
N GLY A 193 -13.23 3.71 -18.79
CA GLY A 193 -14.14 3.64 -17.65
C GLY A 193 -15.47 4.38 -17.84
N LYS A 194 -15.66 5.15 -18.92
CA LYS A 194 -16.83 6.04 -19.12
C LYS A 194 -18.19 5.35 -19.01
N ASP A 195 -18.25 4.06 -19.39
CA ASP A 195 -19.48 3.26 -19.37
C ASP A 195 -19.68 2.50 -18.05
N PHE A 196 -18.85 2.76 -17.04
CA PHE A 196 -18.87 2.10 -15.75
C PHE A 196 -19.20 3.09 -14.63
N ASP A 197 -19.61 2.55 -13.48
CA ASP A 197 -19.89 3.33 -12.27
C ASP A 197 -19.81 2.44 -11.04
N PHE A 198 -19.86 3.05 -9.86
CA PHE A 198 -20.03 2.31 -8.63
C PHE A 198 -21.36 1.56 -8.61
N ALA A 199 -21.33 0.32 -8.15
CA ALA A 199 -22.48 -0.55 -7.99
C ALA A 199 -22.75 -0.75 -6.49
N GLY A 200 -23.92 -0.28 -6.04
CA GLY A 200 -24.35 -0.32 -4.64
C GLY A 200 -23.51 0.52 -3.69
N ALA A 201 -23.68 0.31 -2.39
CA ALA A 201 -22.95 0.99 -1.33
C ALA A 201 -21.53 0.42 -1.12
N PRO A 202 -20.61 1.17 -0.45
CA PRO A 202 -19.34 0.64 0.00
C PRO A 202 -19.50 -0.61 0.87
N LEU A 203 -18.59 -1.56 0.70
CA LEU A 203 -18.57 -2.81 1.45
C LEU A 203 -18.14 -2.57 2.90
N THR A 204 -18.77 -3.29 3.83
CA THR A 204 -18.49 -3.19 5.25
C THR A 204 -18.36 -4.58 5.87
N ASP A 205 -17.16 -4.93 6.31
CA ASP A 205 -16.86 -6.10 7.14
C ASP A 205 -15.46 -5.92 7.72
N PRO A 206 -15.30 -5.24 8.87
CA PRO A 206 -13.99 -5.00 9.46
C PRO A 206 -13.20 -6.29 9.73
N SER A 207 -13.90 -7.42 9.96
CA SER A 207 -13.26 -8.72 10.19
C SER A 207 -12.49 -9.23 8.96
N THR A 208 -12.93 -8.85 7.77
CA THR A 208 -12.32 -9.25 6.50
C THR A 208 -11.57 -8.11 5.83
N LEU A 209 -12.20 -6.92 5.73
CA LEU A 209 -11.63 -5.76 5.04
C LEU A 209 -10.58 -5.01 5.87
N GLY A 210 -10.56 -5.23 7.20
CA GLY A 210 -9.57 -4.65 8.11
C GLY A 210 -10.00 -3.33 8.73
N GLU A 211 -9.03 -2.73 9.46
CA GLU A 211 -9.23 -1.53 10.29
C GLU A 211 -8.63 -0.27 9.66
N GLY A 212 -8.22 -0.34 8.41
CA GLY A 212 -7.49 0.71 7.68
C GLY A 212 -6.14 0.20 7.18
N THR A 213 -5.42 1.08 6.51
CA THR A 213 -4.11 0.79 5.88
C THR A 213 -2.97 1.21 6.78
N GLY A 214 -1.92 0.38 6.85
CA GLY A 214 -0.72 0.66 7.65
C GLY A 214 0.53 0.07 7.02
N ILE A 215 1.69 0.51 7.51
CA ILE A 215 2.98 -0.03 7.08
C ILE A 215 3.22 -1.37 7.76
N GLY A 216 3.44 -2.43 6.96
CA GLY A 216 3.75 -3.77 7.44
C GLY A 216 5.23 -3.92 7.77
N LEU A 217 5.56 -4.60 8.89
CA LEU A 217 6.93 -4.86 9.33
C LEU A 217 7.07 -6.29 9.84
N ARG A 218 8.30 -6.78 9.92
CA ARG A 218 8.56 -8.07 10.56
C ARG A 218 8.31 -7.99 12.07
N LYS A 219 7.81 -9.07 12.66
CA LYS A 219 7.56 -9.16 14.12
C LYS A 219 8.83 -9.09 14.96
N ASP A 220 9.95 -9.54 14.41
CA ASP A 220 11.26 -9.54 15.06
C ASP A 220 12.03 -8.22 14.90
N ASP A 221 11.42 -7.19 14.27
CA ASP A 221 12.07 -5.90 14.03
C ASP A 221 11.37 -4.76 14.79
N ALA A 222 11.22 -4.94 16.09
CA ALA A 222 10.57 -3.96 16.97
C ALA A 222 11.26 -2.58 16.94
N ALA A 223 12.58 -2.55 16.76
CA ALA A 223 13.35 -1.31 16.72
C ALA A 223 13.01 -0.49 15.47
N LEU A 224 12.92 -1.12 14.29
CA LEU A 224 12.51 -0.44 13.06
C LEU A 224 11.05 0.02 13.17
N LYS A 225 10.16 -0.84 13.68
CA LYS A 225 8.76 -0.48 13.92
C LYS A 225 8.63 0.78 14.77
N ALA A 226 9.35 0.85 15.89
CA ALA A 226 9.32 2.03 16.77
C ALA A 226 9.79 3.30 16.03
N LYS A 227 10.85 3.22 15.20
CA LYS A 227 11.32 4.35 14.39
C LYS A 227 10.29 4.80 13.36
N VAL A 228 9.67 3.85 12.64
CA VAL A 228 8.66 4.15 11.62
C VAL A 228 7.41 4.76 12.26
N VAL A 229 6.92 4.21 13.37
CA VAL A 229 5.77 4.77 14.11
C VAL A 229 6.06 6.18 14.59
N ALA A 230 7.21 6.42 15.22
CA ALA A 230 7.60 7.77 15.67
C ALA A 230 7.70 8.78 14.50
N ALA A 231 8.17 8.32 13.32
CA ALA A 231 8.20 9.15 12.12
C ALA A 231 6.79 9.50 11.64
N LEU A 232 5.88 8.52 11.56
CA LEU A 232 4.49 8.73 11.16
C LEU A 232 3.75 9.66 12.13
N ASP A 233 3.94 9.48 13.45
CA ASP A 233 3.36 10.37 14.47
C ASP A 233 3.85 11.81 14.31
N SER A 234 5.15 11.98 14.03
CA SER A 234 5.73 13.30 13.76
C SER A 234 5.16 13.94 12.49
N LEU A 235 5.04 13.16 11.39
CA LEU A 235 4.45 13.61 10.11
C LEU A 235 2.95 13.92 10.22
N LYS A 236 2.23 13.20 11.08
CA LYS A 236 0.84 13.48 11.40
C LYS A 236 0.72 14.78 12.20
N LYS A 237 1.56 14.96 13.22
CA LYS A 237 1.54 16.12 14.11
C LYS A 237 1.87 17.43 13.40
N ASP A 238 2.82 17.44 12.46
CA ASP A 238 3.20 18.64 11.71
C ASP A 238 2.32 18.90 10.47
N GLY A 239 1.34 18.02 10.22
CA GLY A 239 0.37 18.16 9.12
C GLY A 239 0.85 17.65 7.77
N THR A 240 2.06 17.08 7.67
CA THR A 240 2.58 16.53 6.40
C THR A 240 1.67 15.45 5.82
N LEU A 241 1.18 14.49 6.63
CA LEU A 241 0.27 13.45 6.15
C LEU A 241 -1.04 14.03 5.61
N SER A 242 -1.63 15.03 6.30
CA SER A 242 -2.84 15.70 5.83
C SER A 242 -2.61 16.47 4.53
N GLN A 243 -1.44 17.12 4.37
CA GLN A 243 -1.07 17.80 3.12
C GLN A 243 -0.94 16.80 1.95
N LEU A 244 -0.30 15.65 2.17
CA LEU A 244 -0.23 14.57 1.18
C LEU A 244 -1.64 14.05 0.84
N SER A 245 -2.47 13.83 1.86
CA SER A 245 -3.86 13.43 1.66
C SER A 245 -4.64 14.44 0.80
N GLN A 246 -4.53 15.73 1.07
CA GLN A 246 -5.15 16.77 0.25
C GLN A 246 -4.59 16.81 -1.19
N LYS A 247 -3.29 16.57 -1.37
CA LYS A 247 -2.66 16.50 -2.70
C LYS A 247 -3.32 15.45 -3.58
N TYR A 248 -3.49 14.23 -3.06
CA TYR A 248 -3.97 13.09 -3.83
C TYR A 248 -5.49 12.94 -3.85
N PHE A 249 -6.18 13.21 -2.73
CA PHE A 249 -7.60 12.88 -2.56
C PHE A 249 -8.51 14.10 -2.45
N LYS A 250 -7.96 15.31 -2.40
CA LYS A 250 -8.71 16.57 -2.16
C LYS A 250 -9.54 16.56 -0.87
N ARG A 251 -9.22 15.65 0.03
CA ARG A 251 -9.83 15.48 1.36
C ARG A 251 -8.82 14.83 2.31
N ASP A 252 -9.07 14.91 3.61
CA ASP A 252 -8.24 14.22 4.61
C ASP A 252 -8.78 12.81 4.87
N ILE A 253 -7.96 11.79 4.57
CA ILE A 253 -8.24 10.37 4.81
C ILE A 253 -7.38 9.78 5.91
N ILE A 254 -6.54 10.60 6.56
CA ILE A 254 -5.62 10.15 7.61
C ILE A 254 -6.43 9.61 8.80
N ALA A 255 -6.03 8.45 9.29
CA ALA A 255 -6.66 7.84 10.46
C ALA A 255 -6.52 8.74 11.70
N LYS A 256 -7.58 8.84 12.50
CA LYS A 256 -7.62 9.71 13.71
C LYS A 256 -6.84 9.13 14.86
#